data_70561cb79bbb38ebafbaaaf3431e1344
#
_entry.id   70561cb79bbb38ebafbaaaf3431e1344
#
_cell.length_a   1.000
_cell.length_b   1.000
_cell.length_c   1.000
_cell.angle_alpha   90.00
_cell.angle_beta   90.00
_cell.angle_gamma   90.00
#
_symmetry.space_group_name_H-M   'P 1'
#
loop_
_entity.id
_entity.type
_entity.pdbx_description
1 polymer ?
#
loop_
_entity_poly.entity_id
_entity_poly.type
_entity_poly.pdbx_seq_one_letter_code
_entity_poly.pdbx_strand_id
1 'polypeptide(L)'
;YIAELDDLSRDEAEQAALGLMKSLIQSEICGVEVVGLYGYTGKQLKRIHQTLYRERSVWRYFYQELPSEAENGLYYMEMRLNIGGVPVCTEEDARGIHGSVDSSDSIIPVKACLVLSKEGLVFLDFAYAFDLSGIRNADALPESAIQAIAREDLKNNTYASDSEEFEKRLMNLCIRHGTGAKASYELCPVWRVQTAGKGDIDFCLAVYDAVSGKRLFEGLL
;
A
#
# COMPACT_ATOMS: atom_id res chain seq x y z
N TYR A 1 -3.47 16.37 -10.32
CA TYR A 1 -4.52 17.28 -10.82
C TYR A 1 -5.86 16.74 -10.35
N ILE A 2 -6.48 17.40 -9.40
CA ILE A 2 -7.78 16.97 -8.88
C ILE A 2 -8.82 17.85 -9.57
N ALA A 3 -9.55 17.28 -10.53
CA ALA A 3 -10.74 17.94 -11.07
C ALA A 3 -11.90 17.67 -10.10
N GLU A 4 -12.67 18.69 -9.77
CA GLU A 4 -13.96 18.51 -9.13
C GLU A 4 -15.01 18.23 -10.21
N LEU A 5 -15.89 17.29 -9.97
CA LEU A 5 -16.94 16.93 -10.91
C LEU A 5 -18.19 17.73 -10.60
N ASP A 6 -18.91 18.19 -11.64
CA ASP A 6 -20.08 19.03 -11.48
C ASP A 6 -21.24 18.33 -10.73
N ASP A 7 -21.37 17.03 -10.92
CA ASP A 7 -22.51 16.24 -10.43
C ASP A 7 -22.17 15.33 -9.22
N LEU A 8 -20.92 15.33 -8.76
CA LEU A 8 -20.46 14.56 -7.61
C LEU A 8 -19.28 15.29 -6.98
N SER A 9 -19.46 15.82 -5.79
CA SER A 9 -18.37 16.47 -5.08
C SER A 9 -17.33 15.45 -4.58
N ARG A 10 -16.12 15.94 -4.33
CA ARG A 10 -15.04 15.14 -3.76
C ARG A 10 -15.44 14.51 -2.42
N ASP A 11 -16.04 15.30 -1.54
CA ASP A 11 -16.41 14.86 -0.20
C ASP A 11 -17.51 13.77 -0.25
N GLU A 12 -18.49 13.93 -1.14
CA GLU A 12 -19.53 12.91 -1.34
C GLU A 12 -18.93 11.60 -1.88
N ALA A 13 -18.02 11.69 -2.84
CA ALA A 13 -17.33 10.53 -3.40
C ALA A 13 -16.49 9.80 -2.33
N GLU A 14 -15.75 10.54 -1.51
CA GLU A 14 -14.94 10.00 -0.42
C GLU A 14 -15.83 9.30 0.63
N GLN A 15 -16.91 9.94 1.05
CA GLN A 15 -17.85 9.35 2.01
C GLN A 15 -18.53 8.10 1.47
N ALA A 16 -18.92 8.09 0.19
CA ALA A 16 -19.50 6.93 -0.46
C ALA A 16 -18.51 5.76 -0.51
N ALA A 17 -17.25 6.04 -0.87
CA ALA A 17 -16.19 5.04 -0.90
C ALA A 17 -15.92 4.44 0.48
N LEU A 18 -15.77 5.28 1.51
CA LEU A 18 -15.54 4.83 2.89
C LEU A 18 -16.73 4.01 3.40
N GLY A 19 -17.96 4.44 3.10
CA GLY A 19 -19.18 3.70 3.46
C GLY A 19 -19.24 2.32 2.81
N LEU A 20 -18.91 2.22 1.53
CA LEU A 20 -18.84 0.96 0.80
C LEU A 20 -17.79 0.02 1.40
N MET A 21 -16.57 0.49 1.58
CA MET A 21 -15.48 -0.31 2.14
C MET A 21 -15.80 -0.80 3.55
N LYS A 22 -16.37 0.05 4.39
CA LYS A 22 -16.80 -0.32 5.73
C LYS A 22 -17.87 -1.43 5.71
N SER A 23 -18.78 -1.39 4.75
CA SER A 23 -19.81 -2.45 4.58
C SER A 23 -19.23 -3.79 4.12
N LEU A 24 -18.14 -3.76 3.34
CA LEU A 24 -17.46 -4.96 2.86
C LEU A 24 -16.57 -5.60 3.93
N ILE A 25 -15.85 -4.80 4.69
CA ILE A 25 -14.89 -5.28 5.69
C ILE A 25 -15.60 -5.83 6.93
N GLN A 26 -16.71 -5.23 7.34
CA GLN A 26 -17.56 -5.65 8.48
C GLN A 26 -16.78 -5.92 9.79
N SER A 27 -15.74 -5.12 10.05
CA SER A 27 -14.88 -5.29 11.23
C SER A 27 -14.73 -3.97 11.98
N GLU A 28 -14.87 -4.01 13.30
CA GLU A 28 -14.66 -2.84 14.16
C GLU A 28 -13.18 -2.48 14.34
N ILE A 29 -12.28 -3.46 14.18
CA ILE A 29 -10.85 -3.25 14.36
C ILE A 29 -10.12 -2.88 13.05
N CYS A 30 -10.82 -2.97 11.91
CA CYS A 30 -10.29 -2.60 10.62
C CYS A 30 -10.89 -1.28 10.15
N GLY A 31 -10.09 -0.23 10.20
CA GLY A 31 -10.40 1.06 9.60
C GLY A 31 -9.98 1.12 8.14
N VAL A 32 -10.49 2.12 7.44
CA VAL A 32 -10.11 2.45 6.06
C VAL A 32 -9.90 3.95 5.97
N GLU A 33 -8.85 4.36 5.28
CA GLU A 33 -8.59 5.76 4.96
C GLU A 33 -8.37 5.92 3.45
N VAL A 34 -8.73 7.06 2.89
CA VAL A 34 -8.41 7.44 1.52
C VAL A 34 -7.04 8.11 1.53
N VAL A 35 -6.06 7.49 0.86
CA VAL A 35 -4.68 8.01 0.78
C VAL A 35 -4.40 8.75 -0.51
N GLY A 36 -5.20 8.50 -1.55
CA GLY A 36 -5.16 9.20 -2.83
C GLY A 36 -6.56 9.37 -3.40
N LEU A 37 -6.89 10.56 -3.89
CA LEU A 37 -8.14 10.86 -4.56
C LEU A 37 -7.87 11.70 -5.81
N TYR A 38 -8.27 11.17 -6.97
CA TYR A 38 -8.00 11.76 -8.27
C TYR A 38 -9.31 11.89 -9.06
N GLY A 39 -9.70 13.11 -9.39
CA GLY A 39 -10.87 13.40 -10.20
C GLY A 39 -10.51 13.57 -11.67
N TYR A 40 -11.27 12.94 -12.54
CA TYR A 40 -11.12 13.03 -14.00
C TYR A 40 -12.44 13.38 -14.64
N THR A 41 -12.50 14.51 -15.32
CA THR A 41 -13.67 14.87 -16.14
C THR A 41 -13.82 13.91 -17.32
N GLY A 42 -15.02 13.77 -17.85
CA GLY A 42 -15.27 12.93 -19.05
C GLY A 42 -14.41 13.35 -20.25
N LYS A 43 -14.11 14.65 -20.39
CA LYS A 43 -13.19 15.14 -21.43
C LYS A 43 -11.76 14.66 -21.24
N GLN A 44 -11.27 14.64 -20.01
CA GLN A 44 -9.92 14.12 -19.68
C GLN A 44 -9.86 12.62 -19.93
N LEU A 45 -10.87 11.86 -19.52
CA LEU A 45 -10.95 10.42 -19.73
C LEU A 45 -10.96 10.07 -21.20
N LYS A 46 -11.76 10.77 -22.03
CA LYS A 46 -11.75 10.57 -23.49
C LYS A 46 -10.39 10.84 -24.09
N ARG A 47 -9.67 11.87 -23.64
CA ARG A 47 -8.32 12.19 -24.09
C ARG A 47 -7.30 11.10 -23.70
N ILE A 48 -7.32 10.65 -22.46
CA ILE A 48 -6.46 9.56 -21.95
C ILE A 48 -6.71 8.29 -22.76
N HIS A 49 -7.97 7.90 -22.92
CA HIS A 49 -8.36 6.73 -23.68
C HIS A 49 -7.86 6.80 -25.14
N GLN A 50 -8.04 7.95 -25.82
CA GLN A 50 -7.55 8.15 -27.18
C GLN A 50 -6.03 8.04 -27.29
N THR A 51 -5.29 8.56 -26.31
CA THR A 51 -3.83 8.48 -26.27
C THR A 51 -3.37 7.03 -26.09
N LEU A 52 -3.91 6.32 -25.12
CA LEU A 52 -3.58 4.91 -24.86
C LEU A 52 -3.94 4.01 -26.06
N TYR A 53 -5.06 4.28 -26.72
CA TYR A 53 -5.48 3.53 -27.91
C TYR A 53 -4.54 3.77 -29.10
N ARG A 54 -4.03 5.00 -29.29
CA ARG A 54 -3.11 5.36 -30.38
C ARG A 54 -1.73 4.77 -30.21
N GLU A 55 -1.23 4.66 -28.99
CA GLU A 55 0.12 4.18 -28.70
C GLU A 55 0.34 2.69 -28.96
N ARG A 56 -0.67 1.97 -29.45
CA ARG A 56 -0.60 0.54 -29.80
C ARG A 56 0.04 -0.33 -28.71
N SER A 57 -0.01 0.11 -27.47
CA SER A 57 0.56 -0.62 -26.35
C SER A 57 -0.21 -1.92 -26.09
N VAL A 58 0.39 -2.82 -25.35
CA VAL A 58 -0.21 -4.10 -24.88
C VAL A 58 -1.57 -3.87 -24.20
N TRP A 59 -1.82 -2.68 -23.68
CA TRP A 59 -3.05 -2.21 -23.07
C TRP A 59 -4.25 -2.17 -24.02
N ARG A 60 -4.03 -2.17 -25.34
CA ARG A 60 -5.10 -2.22 -26.36
C ARG A 60 -6.07 -3.39 -26.16
N TYR A 61 -5.61 -4.48 -25.58
CA TYR A 61 -6.44 -5.65 -25.31
C TYR A 61 -7.29 -5.53 -24.04
N PHE A 62 -6.97 -4.59 -23.15
CA PHE A 62 -7.64 -4.41 -21.88
C PHE A 62 -8.63 -3.24 -21.88
N TYR A 63 -8.47 -2.29 -22.81
CA TYR A 63 -9.36 -1.13 -22.91
C TYR A 63 -10.27 -1.29 -24.12
N GLN A 64 -11.44 -1.88 -23.89
CA GLN A 64 -12.53 -1.83 -24.85
C GLN A 64 -13.10 -0.38 -24.85
N GLU A 65 -14.34 -0.15 -24.84
CA GLU A 65 -14.91 1.20 -24.82
C GLU A 65 -14.88 1.80 -23.43
N LEU A 66 -14.75 3.13 -23.32
CA LEU A 66 -14.99 3.81 -22.06
C LEU A 66 -16.44 3.51 -21.62
N PRO A 67 -16.65 3.09 -20.38
CA PRO A 67 -18.01 2.89 -19.88
C PRO A 67 -18.81 4.20 -19.96
N SER A 68 -20.12 4.08 -20.20
CA SER A 68 -21.02 5.24 -20.31
C SER A 68 -20.97 6.12 -19.07
N GLU A 69 -20.70 5.52 -17.92
CA GLU A 69 -20.53 6.18 -16.62
C GLU A 69 -19.35 7.15 -16.59
N ALA A 70 -18.36 6.94 -17.47
CA ALA A 70 -17.21 7.83 -17.60
C ALA A 70 -17.54 9.16 -18.32
N GLU A 71 -18.69 9.30 -18.96
CA GLU A 71 -19.04 10.51 -19.72
C GLU A 71 -19.10 11.76 -18.84
N ASN A 72 -19.56 11.62 -17.60
CA ASN A 72 -19.68 12.69 -16.62
C ASN A 72 -18.44 12.85 -15.74
N GLY A 73 -17.47 11.98 -15.89
CA GLY A 73 -16.25 11.94 -15.08
C GLY A 73 -16.27 10.85 -14.01
N LEU A 74 -15.10 10.61 -13.45
CA LEU A 74 -14.85 9.56 -12.45
C LEU A 74 -13.92 10.08 -11.37
N TYR A 75 -14.10 9.58 -10.15
CA TYR A 75 -13.09 9.63 -9.10
C TYR A 75 -12.39 8.27 -8.97
N TYR A 76 -11.08 8.27 -9.06
CA TYR A 76 -10.22 7.15 -8.69
C TYR A 76 -9.69 7.39 -7.28
N MET A 77 -9.83 6.41 -6.41
CA MET A 77 -9.39 6.49 -5.03
C MET A 77 -8.48 5.33 -4.70
N GLU A 78 -7.36 5.67 -4.08
CA GLU A 78 -6.47 4.72 -3.42
C GLU A 78 -6.78 4.71 -1.94
N MET A 79 -6.92 3.53 -1.38
CA MET A 79 -7.32 3.36 0.00
C MET A 79 -6.29 2.54 0.76
N ARG A 80 -6.16 2.82 2.03
CA ARG A 80 -5.30 2.07 2.96
C ARG A 80 -6.15 1.49 4.07
N LEU A 81 -5.90 0.23 4.39
CA LEU A 81 -6.48 -0.41 5.56
C LEU A 81 -5.66 -0.10 6.80
N ASN A 82 -6.35 0.02 7.93
CA ASN A 82 -5.75 0.15 9.27
C ASN A 82 -6.31 -0.96 10.15
N ILE A 83 -5.45 -1.78 10.74
CA ILE A 83 -5.86 -2.85 11.65
C ILE A 83 -5.34 -2.52 13.05
N GLY A 84 -6.26 -2.31 13.99
CA GLY A 84 -5.89 -1.91 15.34
C GLY A 84 -5.08 -0.60 15.41
N GLY A 85 -5.31 0.32 14.45
CA GLY A 85 -4.59 1.59 14.35
C GLY A 85 -3.23 1.49 13.63
N VAL A 86 -2.84 0.31 13.13
CA VAL A 86 -1.61 0.12 12.36
C VAL A 86 -1.93 0.06 10.87
N PRO A 87 -1.34 0.94 10.04
CA PRO A 87 -1.59 0.92 8.60
C PRO A 87 -1.08 -0.36 7.95
N VAL A 88 -1.87 -0.93 7.04
CA VAL A 88 -1.49 -2.11 6.27
C VAL A 88 -0.57 -1.70 5.12
N CYS A 89 0.49 -2.48 4.90
CA CYS A 89 1.50 -2.25 3.88
C CYS A 89 0.88 -2.21 2.48
N THR A 90 1.16 -1.15 1.74
CA THR A 90 0.74 -0.93 0.34
C THR A 90 1.87 -1.27 -0.63
N GLU A 91 1.57 -1.23 -1.95
CA GLU A 91 2.60 -1.38 -2.99
C GLU A 91 3.69 -0.32 -2.89
N GLU A 92 3.34 0.89 -2.48
CA GLU A 92 4.32 1.96 -2.28
C GLU A 92 5.23 1.69 -1.10
N ASP A 93 4.67 1.19 0.01
CA ASP A 93 5.45 0.81 1.19
C ASP A 93 6.38 -0.39 0.91
N ALA A 94 5.99 -1.29 0.01
CA ALA A 94 6.79 -2.44 -0.40
C ALA A 94 7.83 -2.12 -1.49
N ARG A 95 7.75 -0.92 -2.08
CA ARG A 95 8.70 -0.50 -3.13
C ARG A 95 10.13 -0.47 -2.57
N GLY A 96 11.06 -1.04 -3.34
CA GLY A 96 12.47 -1.13 -2.96
C GLY A 96 12.82 -2.29 -2.03
N ILE A 97 11.84 -3.09 -1.61
CA ILE A 97 12.11 -4.31 -0.84
C ILE A 97 12.36 -5.45 -1.82
N HIS A 98 13.62 -5.87 -1.96
CA HIS A 98 14.07 -6.86 -2.93
C HIS A 98 14.54 -8.15 -2.27
N GLY A 99 13.71 -8.80 -1.54
CA GLY A 99 14.03 -10.11 -1.00
C GLY A 99 13.93 -10.23 0.50
N SER A 100 13.73 -11.44 0.92
CA SER A 100 13.66 -11.84 2.30
C SER A 100 15.04 -12.27 2.80
N VAL A 101 15.37 -11.95 4.02
CA VAL A 101 16.57 -12.45 4.70
C VAL A 101 16.49 -13.96 4.83
N ASP A 102 15.32 -14.48 5.13
CA ASP A 102 15.01 -15.91 5.00
C ASP A 102 14.23 -16.07 3.69
N SER A 103 14.79 -16.76 2.70
CA SER A 103 14.26 -16.92 1.33
C SER A 103 12.81 -17.48 1.23
N SER A 104 12.16 -17.65 2.35
CA SER A 104 10.84 -18.26 2.52
C SER A 104 9.68 -17.28 2.62
N ASP A 105 9.94 -16.04 3.02
CA ASP A 105 8.89 -15.07 3.29
C ASP A 105 8.86 -13.97 2.20
N SER A 106 7.70 -13.45 1.91
CA SER A 106 7.53 -12.28 1.05
C SER A 106 6.53 -11.32 1.66
N ILE A 107 6.79 -10.02 1.50
CA ILE A 107 5.78 -9.01 1.78
C ILE A 107 4.82 -8.97 0.60
N ILE A 108 3.55 -9.18 0.87
CA ILE A 108 2.49 -9.04 -0.12
C ILE A 108 1.74 -7.76 0.21
N PRO A 109 1.91 -6.72 -0.60
CA PRO A 109 1.22 -5.46 -0.37
C PRO A 109 -0.27 -5.63 -0.61
N VAL A 110 -1.07 -4.95 0.20
CA VAL A 110 -2.52 -4.91 0.01
C VAL A 110 -2.86 -3.73 -0.89
N LYS A 111 -3.57 -4.05 -1.97
CA LYS A 111 -4.13 -3.05 -2.85
C LYS A 111 -5.61 -2.89 -2.57
N ALA A 112 -6.02 -1.66 -2.36
CA ALA A 112 -7.41 -1.29 -2.28
C ALA A 112 -7.60 -0.02 -3.11
N CYS A 113 -8.27 -0.14 -4.25
CA CYS A 113 -8.64 1.01 -5.05
C CYS A 113 -10.08 0.90 -5.55
N LEU A 114 -10.68 2.05 -5.76
CA LEU A 114 -12.08 2.17 -6.07
C LEU A 114 -12.28 3.30 -7.08
N VAL A 115 -13.21 3.08 -8.01
CA VAL A 115 -13.62 4.11 -8.98
C VAL A 115 -15.10 4.35 -8.83
N LEU A 116 -15.46 5.60 -8.60
CA LEU A 116 -16.84 6.06 -8.50
C LEU A 116 -17.18 7.03 -9.63
N SER A 117 -18.39 6.90 -10.17
CA SER A 117 -19.09 7.90 -10.94
C SER A 117 -20.27 8.45 -10.13
N LYS A 118 -20.99 9.41 -10.67
CA LYS A 118 -22.25 9.89 -10.09
C LYS A 118 -23.33 8.80 -10.04
N GLU A 119 -23.25 7.79 -10.91
CA GLU A 119 -24.16 6.65 -10.95
C GLU A 119 -23.79 5.59 -9.90
N GLY A 120 -22.62 5.67 -9.29
CA GLY A 120 -22.15 4.76 -8.24
C GLY A 120 -20.82 4.10 -8.55
N LEU A 121 -20.64 2.88 -8.02
CA LEU A 121 -19.41 2.11 -8.15
C LEU A 121 -19.20 1.61 -9.59
N VAL A 122 -18.08 2.01 -10.19
CA VAL A 122 -17.65 1.56 -11.53
C VAL A 122 -16.65 0.41 -11.42
N PHE A 123 -15.73 0.48 -10.47
CA PHE A 123 -14.68 -0.50 -10.31
C PHE A 123 -14.24 -0.60 -8.85
N LEU A 124 -13.91 -1.80 -8.42
CA LEU A 124 -13.30 -2.09 -7.12
C LEU A 124 -12.23 -3.15 -7.33
N ASP A 125 -10.99 -2.83 -6.95
CA ASP A 125 -9.90 -3.78 -6.80
C ASP A 125 -9.51 -3.84 -5.32
N PHE A 126 -9.91 -4.93 -4.67
CA PHE A 126 -9.62 -5.18 -3.29
C PHE A 126 -9.02 -6.57 -3.16
N ALA A 127 -7.71 -6.61 -3.10
CA ALA A 127 -6.93 -7.83 -3.34
C ALA A 127 -6.91 -8.83 -2.19
N TYR A 128 -7.30 -8.47 -0.96
CA TYR A 128 -7.24 -9.43 0.14
C TYR A 128 -8.36 -9.21 1.15
N ALA A 129 -9.12 -10.27 1.42
CA ALA A 129 -10.02 -10.35 2.55
C ALA A 129 -9.30 -11.06 3.71
N PHE A 130 -9.29 -10.44 4.89
CA PHE A 130 -8.67 -11.03 6.08
C PHE A 130 -9.73 -11.61 7.00
N ASP A 131 -9.46 -12.79 7.55
CA ASP A 131 -10.16 -13.23 8.74
C ASP A 131 -9.51 -12.57 9.97
N LEU A 132 -10.21 -11.57 10.49
CA LEU A 132 -9.73 -10.79 11.64
C LEU A 132 -10.17 -11.39 12.98
N SER A 133 -10.89 -12.50 12.98
CA SER A 133 -11.45 -13.13 14.21
C SER A 133 -10.39 -13.66 15.17
N GLY A 134 -9.19 -13.97 14.65
CA GLY A 134 -8.06 -14.51 15.40
C GLY A 134 -6.99 -13.49 15.80
N ILE A 135 -7.17 -12.21 15.47
CA ILE A 135 -6.16 -11.18 15.77
C ILE A 135 -6.02 -11.00 17.28
N ARG A 136 -4.77 -11.12 17.72
CA ARG A 136 -4.36 -10.80 19.09
C ARG A 136 -3.48 -9.56 19.05
N ASN A 137 -3.65 -8.69 20.05
CA ASN A 137 -2.69 -7.62 20.26
C ASN A 137 -1.34 -8.25 20.58
N ALA A 138 -0.34 -7.94 19.80
CA ALA A 138 1.04 -8.27 20.08
C ALA A 138 1.70 -7.06 20.76
N ASP A 139 2.47 -7.30 21.80
CA ASP A 139 3.28 -6.28 22.46
C ASP A 139 4.45 -5.92 21.52
N ALA A 140 4.24 -4.93 20.68
CA ALA A 140 5.28 -4.45 19.78
C ALA A 140 6.39 -3.74 20.56
N LEU A 141 7.62 -3.96 20.13
CA LEU A 141 8.77 -3.24 20.62
C LEU A 141 8.61 -1.73 20.36
N PRO A 142 8.98 -0.88 21.30
CA PRO A 142 8.93 0.56 21.10
C PRO A 142 9.91 0.98 20.00
N GLU A 143 9.63 2.10 19.36
CA GLU A 143 10.46 2.64 18.29
C GLU A 143 11.94 2.73 18.66
N SER A 144 12.26 3.17 19.88
CA SER A 144 13.63 3.30 20.38
C SER A 144 14.40 1.97 20.40
N ALA A 145 13.71 0.87 20.71
CA ALA A 145 14.33 -0.45 20.70
C ALA A 145 14.64 -0.90 19.26
N ILE A 146 13.69 -0.70 18.33
CA ILE A 146 13.92 -1.01 16.92
C ILE A 146 15.04 -0.15 16.33
N GLN A 147 15.12 1.12 16.69
CA GLN A 147 16.22 1.99 16.28
C GLN A 147 17.59 1.46 16.74
N ALA A 148 17.68 1.00 17.99
CA ALA A 148 18.93 0.45 18.51
C ALA A 148 19.35 -0.82 17.76
N ILE A 149 18.39 -1.72 17.49
CA ILE A 149 18.59 -2.94 16.70
C ILE A 149 19.03 -2.59 15.28
N ALA A 150 18.31 -1.68 14.62
CA ALA A 150 18.63 -1.29 13.24
C ALA A 150 20.00 -0.61 13.12
N ARG A 151 20.39 0.23 14.07
CA ARG A 151 21.73 0.83 14.10
C ARG A 151 22.83 -0.21 14.20
N GLU A 152 22.65 -1.21 15.05
CA GLU A 152 23.65 -2.28 15.19
C GLU A 152 23.73 -3.14 13.94
N ASP A 153 22.58 -3.49 13.37
CA ASP A 153 22.46 -4.31 12.16
C ASP A 153 23.07 -3.61 10.93
N LEU A 154 22.79 -2.31 10.79
CA LEU A 154 23.22 -1.52 9.63
C LEU A 154 24.66 -0.98 9.73
N LYS A 155 25.30 -1.01 10.91
CA LYS A 155 26.69 -0.63 11.09
C LYS A 155 27.66 -1.33 10.14
N ASN A 156 27.40 -2.62 9.89
CA ASN A 156 28.23 -3.46 9.05
C ASN A 156 27.72 -3.56 7.61
N ASN A 157 26.66 -2.83 7.29
CA ASN A 157 26.11 -2.83 5.93
C ASN A 157 26.99 -1.95 5.03
N THR A 158 27.52 -2.55 3.97
CA THR A 158 28.40 -1.86 3.02
C THR A 158 27.72 -0.69 2.32
N TYR A 159 26.41 -0.72 2.21
CA TYR A 159 25.60 0.25 1.45
C TYR A 159 24.95 1.32 2.32
N ALA A 160 24.88 1.11 3.63
CA ALA A 160 24.32 2.11 4.54
C ALA A 160 25.34 3.21 4.84
N SER A 161 24.91 4.45 4.90
CA SER A 161 25.71 5.57 5.34
C SER A 161 26.04 5.43 6.84
N ASP A 162 27.16 6.02 7.27
CA ASP A 162 27.49 6.14 8.68
C ASP A 162 26.61 7.19 9.39
N SER A 163 25.69 7.83 8.66
CA SER A 163 24.68 8.71 9.22
C SER A 163 23.78 7.94 10.18
N GLU A 164 23.69 8.44 11.41
CA GLU A 164 22.79 7.89 12.43
C GLU A 164 21.32 8.32 12.24
N GLU A 165 21.05 9.12 11.21
CA GLU A 165 19.72 9.65 10.94
C GLU A 165 18.87 8.64 10.17
N PHE A 166 17.75 8.22 10.78
CA PHE A 166 16.72 7.45 10.13
C PHE A 166 15.66 8.41 9.59
N GLU A 167 15.57 8.56 8.28
CA GLU A 167 14.67 9.54 7.67
C GLU A 167 13.20 9.19 7.81
N LYS A 168 12.87 7.93 7.75
CA LYS A 168 11.46 7.49 7.77
C LYS A 168 11.29 6.19 8.52
N ARG A 169 10.28 6.16 9.38
CA ARG A 169 9.87 4.97 10.13
C ARG A 169 8.36 4.83 10.07
N LEU A 170 7.92 3.65 9.68
CA LEU A 170 6.51 3.31 9.64
C LEU A 170 6.34 1.97 10.32
N MET A 171 5.39 1.89 11.23
CA MET A 171 4.91 0.60 11.68
C MET A 171 3.75 0.18 10.77
N ASN A 172 3.92 -0.90 10.05
CA ASN A 172 2.93 -1.42 9.13
C ASN A 172 2.56 -2.84 9.51
N LEU A 173 1.35 -3.21 9.18
CA LEU A 173 0.99 -4.61 9.03
C LEU A 173 1.30 -5.03 7.60
N CYS A 174 1.87 -6.20 7.43
CA CYS A 174 2.08 -6.79 6.12
C CYS A 174 1.69 -8.25 6.12
N ILE A 175 1.35 -8.76 4.95
CA ILE A 175 1.07 -10.18 4.76
C ILE A 175 2.39 -10.86 4.50
N ARG A 176 2.71 -11.88 5.28
CA ARG A 176 3.83 -12.79 5.05
C ARG A 176 3.32 -14.05 4.39
N HIS A 177 4.06 -14.50 3.40
CA HIS A 177 3.80 -15.76 2.72
C HIS A 177 4.89 -16.75 3.12
N GLY A 178 4.53 -17.76 3.92
CA GLY A 178 5.43 -18.84 4.27
C GLY A 178 5.61 -19.84 3.12
N THR A 179 6.80 -20.40 2.95
CA THR A 179 7.08 -21.44 1.96
C THR A 179 6.83 -22.83 2.50
N GLY A 180 6.39 -23.72 1.62
CA GLY A 180 6.20 -25.14 1.91
C GLY A 180 4.78 -25.60 1.64
N ALA A 181 4.49 -26.87 1.95
CA ALA A 181 3.21 -27.52 1.67
C ALA A 181 1.99 -26.87 2.39
N LYS A 182 2.25 -25.93 3.29
CA LYS A 182 1.25 -25.16 4.04
C LYS A 182 1.65 -23.68 4.05
N ALA A 183 1.70 -23.05 2.88
CA ALA A 183 1.82 -21.61 2.82
C ALA A 183 0.65 -20.97 3.58
N SER A 184 0.95 -20.18 4.58
CA SER A 184 -0.04 -19.42 5.34
C SER A 184 0.20 -17.93 5.16
N TYR A 185 -0.88 -17.17 5.07
CA TYR A 185 -0.81 -15.73 5.08
C TYR A 185 -0.97 -15.26 6.53
N GLU A 186 -0.01 -14.51 7.00
CA GLU A 186 -0.03 -13.95 8.34
C GLU A 186 0.02 -12.43 8.26
N LEU A 187 -0.82 -11.77 9.06
CA LEU A 187 -0.67 -10.36 9.35
C LEU A 187 0.30 -10.22 10.52
N CYS A 188 1.42 -9.59 10.29
CA CYS A 188 2.39 -9.32 11.34
C CYS A 188 2.75 -7.82 11.38
N PRO A 189 2.83 -7.21 12.57
CA PRO A 189 3.30 -5.85 12.69
C PRO A 189 4.79 -5.80 12.37
N VAL A 190 5.20 -4.80 11.58
CA VAL A 190 6.60 -4.60 11.20
C VAL A 190 7.00 -3.13 11.34
N TRP A 191 8.28 -2.89 11.60
CA TRP A 191 8.90 -1.59 11.46
C TRP A 191 9.68 -1.52 10.15
N ARG A 192 9.39 -0.50 9.36
CA ARG A 192 10.17 -0.14 8.18
C ARG A 192 11.15 0.95 8.57
N VAL A 193 12.44 0.67 8.40
CA VAL A 193 13.53 1.60 8.72
C VAL A 193 14.25 1.94 7.43
N GLN A 194 14.42 3.22 7.18
CA GLN A 194 15.12 3.75 6.02
C GLN A 194 16.29 4.60 6.49
N THR A 195 17.47 4.39 5.90
CA THR A 195 18.69 5.17 6.17
C THR A 195 19.25 5.70 4.86
N ALA A 196 20.06 6.75 4.92
CA ALA A 196 20.79 7.21 3.76
C ALA A 196 21.71 6.10 3.22
N GLY A 197 21.83 6.00 1.92
CA GLY A 197 22.74 5.08 1.24
C GLY A 197 24.14 5.65 1.06
N LYS A 198 25.07 4.82 0.55
CA LYS A 198 26.44 5.18 0.17
C LYS A 198 26.63 5.09 -1.34
N GLY A 199 27.43 6.00 -1.88
CA GLY A 199 27.77 6.00 -3.31
C GLY A 199 26.57 6.37 -4.17
N ASP A 200 26.23 5.50 -5.13
CA ASP A 200 25.10 5.67 -6.06
C ASP A 200 23.76 5.18 -5.50
N ILE A 201 23.76 4.81 -4.23
CA ILE A 201 22.56 4.33 -3.54
C ILE A 201 21.95 5.48 -2.75
N ASP A 202 20.72 5.85 -3.08
CA ASP A 202 20.03 6.95 -2.40
C ASP A 202 19.72 6.60 -0.95
N PHE A 203 19.22 5.38 -0.69
CA PHE A 203 18.97 4.90 0.66
C PHE A 203 18.92 3.37 0.77
N CYS A 204 19.13 2.89 2.00
CA CYS A 204 18.95 1.51 2.41
C CYS A 204 17.66 1.37 3.19
N LEU A 205 16.95 0.29 2.92
CA LEU A 205 15.69 -0.05 3.55
C LEU A 205 15.80 -1.37 4.28
N ALA A 206 15.31 -1.45 5.49
CA ALA A 206 15.19 -2.69 6.23
C ALA A 206 13.82 -2.80 6.91
N VAL A 207 13.29 -4.02 6.99
CA VAL A 207 12.02 -4.30 7.63
C VAL A 207 12.24 -5.28 8.77
N TYR A 208 11.79 -4.89 9.95
CA TYR A 208 11.95 -5.67 11.19
C TYR A 208 10.58 -6.12 11.70
N ASP A 209 10.50 -7.35 12.14
CA ASP A 209 9.36 -7.83 12.92
C ASP A 209 9.23 -6.98 14.19
N ALA A 210 8.06 -6.38 14.38
CA ALA A 210 7.86 -5.42 15.45
C ALA A 210 7.82 -6.06 16.85
N VAL A 211 7.62 -7.37 16.94
CA VAL A 211 7.53 -8.10 18.21
C VAL A 211 8.90 -8.63 18.63
N SER A 212 9.59 -9.29 17.70
CA SER A 212 10.87 -9.93 17.98
C SER A 212 12.09 -9.04 17.72
N GLY A 213 11.95 -7.98 16.92
CA GLY A 213 13.06 -7.18 16.44
C GLY A 213 13.91 -7.87 15.35
N LYS A 214 13.51 -9.05 14.88
CA LYS A 214 14.23 -9.78 13.82
C LYS A 214 14.09 -9.04 12.50
N ARG A 215 15.22 -8.85 11.78
CA ARG A 215 15.20 -8.35 10.41
C ARG A 215 14.58 -9.39 9.48
N LEU A 216 13.57 -8.99 8.72
CA LEU A 216 12.82 -9.82 7.79
C LEU A 216 13.26 -9.58 6.34
N PHE A 217 13.44 -8.31 5.97
CA PHE A 217 13.73 -7.88 4.62
C PHE A 217 14.75 -6.77 4.59
N GLU A 218 15.45 -6.66 3.46
CA GLU A 218 16.33 -5.54 3.16
C GLU A 218 16.16 -5.15 1.68
N GLY A 219 16.47 -3.89 1.37
CA GLY A 219 16.42 -3.37 0.01
C GLY A 219 17.33 -2.16 -0.15
N LEU A 220 17.66 -1.86 -1.41
CA LEU A 220 18.46 -0.73 -1.81
C LEU A 220 17.66 0.05 -2.86
N LEU A 221 17.65 1.37 -2.78
CA LEU A 221 17.03 2.28 -3.75
C LEU A 221 18.00 3.38 -4.13
#